data_aa6671c3cb8609cb60e99a3732f224f9
#
_entry.id   aa6671c3cb8609cb60e99a3732f224f9
#
_cell.length_a   1.000
_cell.length_b   1.000
_cell.length_c   1.000
_cell.angle_alpha   90.00
_cell.angle_beta   90.00
_cell.angle_gamma   90.00
#
_symmetry.space_group_name_H-M   'P 1'
#
loop_
_entity.id
_entity.type
_entity.pdbx_description
1 polymer ?
#
loop_
_entity_poly.entity_id
_entity_poly.type
_entity_poly.pdbx_seq_one_letter_code
_entity_poly.pdbx_strand_id
1 'polypeptide(L)'
;LVPENRLDEYTPWQERAIRKGAADFGGRCDEYYTKLTQQIVPWAAGEYNINRDTLAYGGYSLGGLAAVYSLFRDDTFANIFSVCGSFWYPGFTEYISSTPVVNGNAYVRLINGENEGSRHGNILEEAPVRAHYVHEYLSHIMNVYGSFDEYGHHEHHTERIKCALEDVLKHIDANDSGNTIL
;
A
#
# COMPACT_ATOMS: atom_id res chain seq x y z
N LEU A 1 9.04 5.58 -8.46
CA LEU A 1 8.36 6.75 -9.04
C LEU A 1 8.17 7.83 -7.98
N VAL A 2 8.32 9.08 -8.36
CA VAL A 2 8.06 10.24 -7.49
C VAL A 2 6.80 10.92 -8.00
N PRO A 3 5.76 11.12 -7.17
CA PRO A 3 4.55 11.83 -7.56
C PRO A 3 4.82 13.32 -7.75
N GLU A 4 4.03 13.99 -8.55
CA GLU A 4 4.06 15.45 -8.66
C GLU A 4 3.48 16.09 -7.39
N ASN A 5 2.37 15.54 -6.88
CA ASN A 5 1.76 15.92 -5.63
C ASN A 5 1.23 14.68 -4.88
N ARG A 6 1.97 14.25 -3.86
CA ARG A 6 1.61 13.05 -3.07
C ARG A 6 0.28 13.17 -2.33
N LEU A 7 -0.16 14.38 -1.98
CA LEU A 7 -1.44 14.59 -1.29
C LEU A 7 -2.63 14.37 -2.23
N ASP A 8 -2.44 14.59 -3.53
CA ASP A 8 -3.46 14.33 -4.53
C ASP A 8 -3.37 12.88 -5.03
N GLU A 9 -2.18 12.46 -5.47
CA GLU A 9 -1.96 11.25 -6.24
C GLU A 9 -1.98 9.96 -5.41
N TYR A 10 -1.79 10.05 -4.09
CA TYR A 10 -1.79 8.87 -3.21
C TYR A 10 -3.03 8.77 -2.33
N THR A 11 -4.04 9.62 -2.55
CA THR A 11 -5.28 9.60 -1.78
C THR A 11 -6.48 9.20 -2.65
N PRO A 12 -7.35 8.28 -2.15
CA PRO A 12 -8.45 7.71 -2.94
C PRO A 12 -9.54 8.72 -3.33
N TRP A 13 -9.84 9.68 -2.46
CA TRP A 13 -10.86 10.73 -2.61
C TRP A 13 -10.43 12.00 -1.92
N GLN A 14 -11.19 13.07 -2.11
CA GLN A 14 -10.90 14.37 -1.49
C GLN A 14 -11.22 14.37 -0.01
N GLU A 15 -10.30 14.92 0.78
CA GLU A 15 -10.48 15.13 2.22
C GLU A 15 -9.82 16.42 2.69
N ARG A 16 -10.32 16.93 3.81
CA ARG A 16 -9.74 18.11 4.44
C ARG A 16 -8.39 17.80 5.05
N ALA A 17 -7.52 18.80 5.00
CA ALA A 17 -6.24 18.74 5.69
C ALA A 17 -6.41 18.47 7.19
N ILE A 18 -5.56 17.60 7.75
CA ILE A 18 -5.54 17.28 9.18
C ILE A 18 -5.14 18.50 10.02
N ARG A 19 -4.28 19.35 9.47
CA ARG A 19 -3.77 20.55 10.15
C ARG A 19 -4.32 21.80 9.48
N LYS A 20 -4.79 22.76 10.32
CA LYS A 20 -5.22 24.07 9.82
C LYS A 20 -4.11 24.75 9.02
N GLY A 21 -4.43 25.19 7.81
CA GLY A 21 -3.50 25.89 6.92
C GLY A 21 -2.61 24.96 6.07
N ALA A 22 -2.71 23.64 6.21
CA ALA A 22 -2.12 22.69 5.27
C ALA A 22 -3.00 22.52 4.04
N ALA A 23 -2.44 21.98 2.95
CA ALA A 23 -3.20 21.64 1.77
C ALA A 23 -4.15 20.46 2.04
N ASP A 24 -5.33 20.52 1.46
CA ASP A 24 -6.30 19.42 1.49
C ASP A 24 -5.76 18.22 0.67
N PHE A 25 -6.34 17.04 0.85
CA PHE A 25 -6.05 15.86 0.06
C PHE A 25 -6.89 15.89 -1.23
N GLY A 26 -6.25 15.68 -2.38
CA GLY A 26 -6.89 15.91 -3.67
C GLY A 26 -7.69 14.72 -4.22
N GLY A 27 -7.44 13.49 -3.74
CA GLY A 27 -8.25 12.33 -4.12
C GLY A 27 -8.08 11.87 -5.57
N ARG A 28 -6.86 11.95 -6.12
CA ARG A 28 -6.55 11.64 -7.52
C ARG A 28 -5.78 10.32 -7.70
N CYS A 29 -5.91 9.41 -6.73
CA CYS A 29 -5.20 8.13 -6.77
C CYS A 29 -5.57 7.30 -8.02
N ASP A 30 -6.82 7.34 -8.46
CA ASP A 30 -7.25 6.65 -9.67
C ASP A 30 -6.57 7.16 -10.94
N GLU A 31 -6.37 8.48 -11.06
CA GLU A 31 -5.66 9.07 -12.20
C GLU A 31 -4.18 8.67 -12.19
N TYR A 32 -3.54 8.74 -11.03
CA TYR A 32 -2.16 8.30 -10.85
C TYR A 32 -1.99 6.81 -11.15
N TYR A 33 -2.88 5.97 -10.62
CA TYR A 33 -2.86 4.53 -10.85
C TYR A 33 -3.09 4.16 -12.32
N THR A 34 -4.02 4.85 -12.99
CA THR A 34 -4.24 4.70 -14.44
C THR A 34 -2.98 5.04 -15.24
N LYS A 35 -2.30 6.16 -14.91
CA LYS A 35 -1.03 6.52 -15.54
C LYS A 35 0.04 5.45 -15.31
N LEU A 36 0.12 4.93 -14.09
CA LEU A 36 1.07 3.87 -13.72
C LEU A 36 0.83 2.59 -14.54
N THR A 37 -0.41 2.10 -14.59
CA THR A 37 -0.74 0.80 -15.21
C THR A 37 -0.85 0.88 -16.74
N GLN A 38 -1.30 1.99 -17.29
CA GLN A 38 -1.55 2.13 -18.74
C GLN A 38 -0.41 2.81 -19.52
N GLN A 39 0.52 3.49 -18.83
CA GLN A 39 1.63 4.19 -19.48
C GLN A 39 2.99 3.70 -18.98
N ILE A 40 3.22 3.72 -17.67
CA ILE A 40 4.55 3.44 -17.09
C ILE A 40 4.88 1.95 -17.19
N VAL A 41 3.97 1.06 -16.76
CA VAL A 41 4.19 -0.39 -16.83
C VAL A 41 4.36 -0.86 -18.28
N PRO A 42 3.53 -0.48 -19.27
CA PRO A 42 3.75 -0.83 -20.68
C PRO A 42 5.05 -0.25 -21.25
N TRP A 43 5.40 0.99 -20.93
CA TRP A 43 6.68 1.56 -21.33
C TRP A 43 7.86 0.76 -20.77
N ALA A 44 7.86 0.47 -19.49
CA ALA A 44 8.91 -0.32 -18.85
C ALA A 44 8.99 -1.74 -19.43
N ALA A 45 7.87 -2.36 -19.78
CA ALA A 45 7.84 -3.67 -20.44
C ALA A 45 8.37 -3.65 -21.86
N GLY A 46 8.32 -2.51 -22.55
CA GLY A 46 8.94 -2.31 -23.87
C GLY A 46 10.45 -2.13 -23.80
N GLU A 47 10.97 -1.54 -22.72
CA GLU A 47 12.40 -1.26 -22.54
C GLU A 47 13.14 -2.38 -21.81
N TYR A 48 12.46 -3.12 -20.96
CA TYR A 48 13.06 -4.15 -20.08
C TYR A 48 12.30 -5.47 -20.21
N ASN A 49 12.97 -6.57 -19.99
CA ASN A 49 12.35 -7.89 -19.89
C ASN A 49 11.63 -8.02 -18.55
N ILE A 50 10.38 -7.59 -18.49
CA ILE A 50 9.56 -7.62 -17.27
C ILE A 50 8.69 -8.86 -17.26
N ASN A 51 8.79 -9.63 -16.17
CA ASN A 51 7.80 -10.66 -15.85
C ASN A 51 6.64 -10.00 -15.09
N ARG A 52 5.42 -10.06 -15.64
CA ARG A 52 4.22 -9.47 -15.02
C ARG A 52 3.86 -10.13 -13.71
N ASP A 53 4.13 -11.42 -13.56
CA ASP A 53 3.83 -12.19 -12.35
C ASP A 53 4.73 -11.80 -11.16
N THR A 54 5.78 -11.02 -11.42
CA THR A 54 6.70 -10.50 -10.39
C THR A 54 6.55 -9.01 -10.14
N LEU A 55 5.63 -8.33 -10.84
CA LEU A 55 5.42 -6.90 -10.62
C LEU A 55 4.97 -6.64 -9.18
N ALA A 56 5.64 -5.68 -8.55
CA ALA A 56 5.32 -5.23 -7.20
C ALA A 56 4.94 -3.75 -7.19
N TYR A 57 3.91 -3.41 -6.42
CA TYR A 57 3.53 -2.03 -6.12
C TYR A 57 3.46 -1.83 -4.62
N GLY A 58 4.12 -0.80 -4.12
CA GLY A 58 4.13 -0.55 -2.69
C GLY A 58 4.64 0.83 -2.32
N GLY A 59 4.53 1.14 -1.05
CA GLY A 59 4.98 2.43 -0.57
C GLY A 59 4.91 2.60 0.94
N TYR A 60 5.32 3.80 1.36
CA TYR A 60 5.33 4.25 2.74
C TYR A 60 4.25 5.31 2.95
N SER A 61 3.57 5.30 4.10
CA SER A 61 2.59 6.32 4.49
C SER A 61 1.41 6.39 3.50
N LEU A 62 1.12 7.54 2.88
CA LEU A 62 0.12 7.66 1.81
C LEU A 62 0.44 6.76 0.60
N GLY A 63 1.72 6.50 0.30
CA GLY A 63 2.09 5.52 -0.73
C GLY A 63 1.69 4.10 -0.35
N GLY A 64 1.73 3.74 0.94
CA GLY A 64 1.21 2.48 1.45
C GLY A 64 -0.32 2.39 1.40
N LEU A 65 -1.02 3.50 1.64
CA LEU A 65 -2.46 3.61 1.44
C LEU A 65 -2.84 3.35 -0.03
N ALA A 66 -2.15 4.04 -0.97
CA ALA A 66 -2.37 3.88 -2.41
C ALA A 66 -2.10 2.44 -2.88
N ALA A 67 -1.06 1.79 -2.32
CA ALA A 67 -0.74 0.41 -2.64
C ALA A 67 -1.86 -0.56 -2.22
N VAL A 68 -2.40 -0.42 -1.01
CA VAL A 68 -3.54 -1.25 -0.56
C VAL A 68 -4.81 -0.92 -1.34
N TYR A 69 -5.04 0.36 -1.65
CA TYR A 69 -6.17 0.79 -2.48
C TYR A 69 -6.17 0.12 -3.87
N SER A 70 -4.98 -0.12 -4.45
CA SER A 70 -4.85 -0.76 -5.77
C SER A 70 -5.42 -2.18 -5.83
N LEU A 71 -5.50 -2.91 -4.71
CA LEU A 71 -6.14 -4.23 -4.63
C LEU A 71 -7.61 -4.23 -5.06
N PHE A 72 -8.25 -3.06 -5.01
CA PHE A 72 -9.66 -2.85 -5.38
C PHE A 72 -9.84 -2.28 -6.79
N ARG A 73 -8.75 -2.16 -7.59
CA ARG A 73 -8.79 -1.54 -8.92
C ARG A 73 -8.61 -2.54 -10.05
N ASP A 74 -7.51 -3.27 -10.05
CA ASP A 74 -7.20 -4.33 -11.02
C ASP A 74 -6.15 -5.29 -10.44
N ASP A 75 -5.73 -6.28 -11.22
CA ASP A 75 -4.77 -7.32 -10.89
C ASP A 75 -3.38 -7.10 -11.52
N THR A 76 -3.03 -5.88 -11.91
CA THR A 76 -1.76 -5.55 -12.59
C THR A 76 -0.54 -5.93 -11.76
N PHE A 77 -0.59 -5.79 -10.43
CA PHE A 77 0.54 -6.06 -9.54
C PHE A 77 0.32 -7.33 -8.73
N ALA A 78 1.12 -8.35 -8.99
CA ALA A 78 1.07 -9.61 -8.26
C ALA A 78 1.53 -9.51 -6.80
N ASN A 79 2.30 -8.47 -6.47
CA ASN A 79 2.86 -8.26 -5.14
C ASN A 79 2.55 -6.84 -4.67
N ILE A 80 1.97 -6.71 -3.48
CA ILE A 80 1.65 -5.43 -2.85
C ILE A 80 2.37 -5.34 -1.51
N PHE A 81 2.99 -4.19 -1.23
CA PHE A 81 3.48 -3.93 0.12
C PHE A 81 3.11 -2.54 0.62
N SER A 82 2.83 -2.45 1.90
CA SER A 82 2.53 -1.19 2.58
C SER A 82 3.32 -1.09 3.87
N VAL A 83 4.08 0.00 4.00
CA VAL A 83 4.82 0.32 5.21
C VAL A 83 4.23 1.56 5.83
N CYS A 84 3.79 1.45 7.08
CA CYS A 84 3.12 2.52 7.82
C CYS A 84 1.97 3.14 7.02
N GLY A 85 1.18 2.31 6.33
CA GLY A 85 0.09 2.76 5.46
C GLY A 85 -0.87 3.69 6.22
N SER A 86 -1.21 4.81 5.60
CA SER A 86 -2.08 5.84 6.20
C SER A 86 -3.54 5.39 6.28
N PHE A 87 -3.80 4.23 6.90
CA PHE A 87 -5.15 3.62 6.99
C PHE A 87 -6.12 4.38 7.89
N TRP A 88 -5.63 5.38 8.63
CA TRP A 88 -6.43 6.39 9.31
C TRP A 88 -7.18 7.33 8.35
N TYR A 89 -6.89 7.26 7.04
CA TYR A 89 -7.54 8.10 6.03
C TYR A 89 -9.05 7.98 6.11
N PRO A 90 -9.80 9.11 6.20
CA PRO A 90 -11.23 9.07 6.48
C PRO A 90 -12.00 8.21 5.49
N GLY A 91 -12.84 7.30 5.97
CA GLY A 91 -13.65 6.41 5.14
C GLY A 91 -12.90 5.20 4.56
N PHE A 92 -11.59 5.03 4.78
CA PHE A 92 -10.85 3.95 4.14
C PHE A 92 -11.23 2.57 4.68
N THR A 93 -11.40 2.42 5.98
CA THR A 93 -11.85 1.15 6.59
C THR A 93 -13.25 0.75 6.14
N GLU A 94 -14.14 1.72 5.99
CA GLU A 94 -15.49 1.55 5.47
C GLU A 94 -15.46 1.15 3.98
N TYR A 95 -14.60 1.78 3.21
CA TYR A 95 -14.42 1.46 1.79
C TYR A 95 -13.98 0.01 1.59
N ILE A 96 -12.91 -0.44 2.26
CA ILE A 96 -12.40 -1.80 2.07
C ILE A 96 -13.41 -2.88 2.51
N SER A 97 -14.22 -2.60 3.53
CA SER A 97 -15.23 -3.55 4.03
C SER A 97 -16.50 -3.61 3.16
N SER A 98 -16.75 -2.60 2.33
CA SER A 98 -17.94 -2.52 1.47
C SER A 98 -17.64 -2.76 -0.01
N THR A 99 -16.37 -2.81 -0.41
CA THR A 99 -15.93 -2.96 -1.80
C THR A 99 -15.27 -4.32 -2.00
N PRO A 100 -15.70 -5.10 -3.02
CA PRO A 100 -15.04 -6.37 -3.33
C PRO A 100 -13.58 -6.17 -3.73
N VAL A 101 -12.68 -7.01 -3.22
CA VAL A 101 -11.29 -7.08 -3.69
C VAL A 101 -11.27 -7.61 -5.11
N VAL A 102 -10.60 -6.92 -6.03
CA VAL A 102 -10.40 -7.34 -7.42
C VAL A 102 -9.15 -8.23 -7.52
N ASN A 103 -8.06 -7.83 -6.87
CA ASN A 103 -6.78 -8.55 -6.87
C ASN A 103 -6.64 -9.48 -5.65
N GLY A 104 -7.52 -10.47 -5.54
CA GLY A 104 -7.54 -11.39 -4.39
C GLY A 104 -6.40 -12.42 -4.36
N ASN A 105 -5.63 -12.55 -5.44
CA ASN A 105 -4.50 -13.48 -5.54
C ASN A 105 -3.14 -12.83 -5.24
N ALA A 106 -3.07 -11.52 -5.05
CA ALA A 106 -1.82 -10.84 -4.76
C ALA A 106 -1.18 -11.33 -3.46
N TYR A 107 0.14 -11.42 -3.46
CA TYR A 107 0.91 -11.45 -2.22
C TYR A 107 0.89 -10.07 -1.57
N VAL A 108 0.48 -9.99 -0.32
CA VAL A 108 0.37 -8.69 0.38
C VAL A 108 1.22 -8.69 1.63
N ARG A 109 2.14 -7.72 1.73
CA ARG A 109 2.99 -7.47 2.89
C ARG A 109 2.64 -6.15 3.55
N LEU A 110 2.21 -6.18 4.81
CA LEU A 110 1.84 -4.99 5.59
C LEU A 110 2.75 -4.87 6.82
N ILE A 111 3.34 -3.71 7.05
CA ILE A 111 4.14 -3.40 8.24
C ILE A 111 3.69 -2.07 8.81
N ASN A 112 3.27 -2.05 10.07
CA ASN A 112 2.87 -0.85 10.79
C ASN A 112 3.52 -0.79 12.19
N GLY A 113 3.51 0.38 12.81
CA GLY A 113 3.97 0.60 14.18
C GLY A 113 2.80 0.81 15.14
N GLU A 114 2.91 0.23 16.36
CA GLU A 114 1.91 0.36 17.42
C GLU A 114 1.81 1.78 17.99
N ASN A 115 2.85 2.59 17.83
CA ASN A 115 2.90 3.96 18.32
C ASN A 115 2.76 5.01 17.21
N GLU A 116 2.30 4.62 16.01
CA GLU A 116 2.03 5.57 14.94
C GLU A 116 0.97 6.59 15.37
N GLY A 117 1.21 7.87 15.07
CA GLY A 117 0.28 8.95 15.36
C GLY A 117 0.13 9.31 16.85
N SER A 118 0.87 8.70 17.76
CA SER A 118 0.76 8.98 19.19
C SER A 118 1.06 10.46 19.50
N ARG A 119 0.27 11.07 20.41
CA ARG A 119 0.41 12.46 20.91
C ARG A 119 0.16 13.55 19.84
N HIS A 120 -0.55 13.24 18.74
CA HIS A 120 -0.91 14.25 17.74
C HIS A 120 -2.19 15.01 18.08
N GLY A 121 -3.07 14.46 18.93
CA GLY A 121 -4.32 15.08 19.33
C GLY A 121 -5.34 15.20 18.18
N ASN A 122 -5.24 14.32 17.18
CA ASN A 122 -6.12 14.30 16.01
C ASN A 122 -6.27 12.87 15.45
N ILE A 123 -6.88 12.72 14.27
CA ILE A 123 -7.17 11.42 13.65
C ILE A 123 -5.94 10.51 13.48
N LEU A 124 -4.72 11.05 13.47
CA LEU A 124 -3.51 10.24 13.38
C LEU A 124 -3.34 9.28 14.56
N GLU A 125 -3.93 9.59 15.73
CA GLU A 125 -3.91 8.69 16.89
C GLU A 125 -4.70 7.41 16.66
N GLU A 126 -5.57 7.39 15.65
CA GLU A 126 -6.29 6.17 15.25
C GLU A 126 -5.43 5.25 14.35
N ALA A 127 -4.24 5.68 13.92
CA ALA A 127 -3.44 4.93 12.95
C ALA A 127 -3.19 3.45 13.33
N PRO A 128 -2.80 3.09 14.57
CA PRO A 128 -2.61 1.70 14.93
C PRO A 128 -3.91 0.89 14.88
N VAL A 129 -5.00 1.44 15.42
CA VAL A 129 -6.31 0.76 15.44
C VAL A 129 -6.82 0.52 14.01
N ARG A 130 -6.69 1.52 13.14
CA ARG A 130 -7.09 1.39 11.73
C ARG A 130 -6.18 0.42 10.97
N ALA A 131 -4.88 0.38 11.29
CA ALA A 131 -3.94 -0.57 10.71
C ALA A 131 -4.29 -2.01 11.12
N HIS A 132 -4.54 -2.27 12.40
CA HIS A 132 -5.02 -3.57 12.87
C HIS A 132 -6.28 -4.03 12.15
N TYR A 133 -7.25 -3.12 12.01
CA TYR A 133 -8.48 -3.42 11.27
C TYR A 133 -8.19 -3.84 9.81
N VAL A 134 -7.34 -3.09 9.10
CA VAL A 134 -6.99 -3.40 7.70
C VAL A 134 -6.26 -4.74 7.59
N HIS A 135 -5.28 -5.00 8.47
CA HIS A 135 -4.56 -6.28 8.50
C HIS A 135 -5.51 -7.45 8.74
N GLU A 136 -6.37 -7.35 9.75
CA GLU A 136 -7.33 -8.39 10.10
C GLU A 136 -8.33 -8.61 8.97
N TYR A 137 -8.98 -7.55 8.48
CA TYR A 137 -9.98 -7.64 7.41
C TYR A 137 -9.41 -8.31 6.16
N LEU A 138 -8.27 -7.84 5.67
CA LEU A 138 -7.67 -8.40 4.46
C LEU A 138 -7.20 -9.84 4.67
N SER A 139 -6.67 -10.20 5.85
CA SER A 139 -6.23 -11.57 6.13
C SER A 139 -7.37 -12.59 6.16
N HIS A 140 -8.63 -12.17 6.36
CA HIS A 140 -9.79 -13.04 6.26
C HIS A 140 -10.19 -13.38 4.82
N ILE A 141 -9.78 -12.57 3.84
CA ILE A 141 -10.25 -12.69 2.45
C ILE A 141 -9.14 -12.92 1.43
N MET A 142 -7.88 -12.81 1.83
CA MET A 142 -6.73 -13.03 0.95
C MET A 142 -5.45 -13.33 1.75
N ASN A 143 -4.35 -13.69 1.05
CA ASN A 143 -3.07 -13.96 1.69
C ASN A 143 -2.35 -12.67 2.08
N VAL A 144 -2.37 -12.34 3.38
CA VAL A 144 -1.69 -11.18 3.95
C VAL A 144 -0.66 -11.58 4.98
N TYR A 145 0.52 -11.03 4.86
CA TYR A 145 1.62 -11.17 5.83
C TYR A 145 1.79 -9.84 6.57
N GLY A 146 1.10 -9.74 7.70
CA GLY A 146 1.10 -8.55 8.55
C GLY A 146 2.11 -8.63 9.68
N SER A 147 2.72 -7.50 10.04
CA SER A 147 3.51 -7.37 11.28
C SER A 147 3.40 -5.96 11.85
N PHE A 148 3.57 -5.89 13.17
CA PHE A 148 3.64 -4.66 13.94
C PHE A 148 4.92 -4.63 14.77
N ASP A 149 5.44 -3.44 15.02
CA ASP A 149 6.50 -3.18 15.99
C ASP A 149 6.10 -2.04 16.93
N GLU A 150 6.91 -1.80 17.97
CA GLU A 150 6.61 -0.82 19.03
C GLU A 150 6.89 0.65 18.65
N TYR A 151 7.32 0.94 17.42
CA TYR A 151 7.79 2.26 17.03
C TYR A 151 6.69 3.14 16.42
N GLY A 152 6.97 4.45 16.36
CA GLY A 152 6.14 5.45 15.70
C GLY A 152 6.32 5.49 14.19
N HIS A 153 5.57 6.42 13.55
CA HIS A 153 5.48 6.51 12.09
C HIS A 153 6.82 6.75 11.38
N HIS A 154 7.67 7.61 11.94
CA HIS A 154 8.95 8.00 11.32
C HIS A 154 10.16 7.23 11.88
N GLU A 155 9.95 6.36 12.87
CA GLU A 155 11.00 5.55 13.44
C GLU A 155 11.18 4.26 12.65
N HIS A 156 12.41 3.88 12.39
CA HIS A 156 12.78 2.64 11.69
C HIS A 156 12.07 2.42 10.34
N HIS A 157 11.58 3.51 9.68
CA HIS A 157 10.85 3.38 8.42
C HIS A 157 11.71 2.80 7.29
N THR A 158 13.00 3.09 7.26
CA THR A 158 13.94 2.55 6.26
C THR A 158 14.11 1.04 6.43
N GLU A 159 14.26 0.58 7.67
CA GLU A 159 14.36 -0.85 8.02
C GLU A 159 13.08 -1.59 7.67
N ARG A 160 11.92 -1.00 7.95
CA ARG A 160 10.62 -1.56 7.56
C ARG A 160 10.47 -1.67 6.04
N ILE A 161 10.86 -0.64 5.28
CA ILE A 161 10.83 -0.66 3.81
C ILE A 161 11.74 -1.77 3.30
N LYS A 162 12.97 -1.87 3.83
CA LYS A 162 13.92 -2.93 3.48
C LYS A 162 13.33 -4.32 3.76
N CYS A 163 12.77 -4.52 4.95
CA CYS A 163 12.11 -5.78 5.33
C CYS A 163 10.98 -6.14 4.36
N ALA A 164 10.10 -5.19 4.04
CA ALA A 164 8.99 -5.42 3.11
C ALA A 164 9.49 -5.82 1.71
N LEU A 165 10.52 -5.14 1.19
CA LEU A 165 11.13 -5.47 -0.10
C LEU A 165 11.82 -6.83 -0.09
N GLU A 166 12.56 -7.19 0.97
CA GLU A 166 13.18 -8.50 1.10
C GLU A 166 12.15 -9.63 1.16
N ASP A 167 11.02 -9.41 1.85
CA ASP A 167 9.96 -10.41 1.93
C ASP A 167 9.26 -10.60 0.58
N VAL A 168 9.00 -9.52 -0.18
CA VAL A 168 8.47 -9.59 -1.55
C VAL A 168 9.44 -10.33 -2.47
N LEU A 169 10.72 -10.00 -2.43
CA LEU A 169 11.73 -10.67 -3.27
C LEU A 169 11.83 -12.16 -2.94
N LYS A 170 11.85 -12.55 -1.66
CA LYS A 170 11.84 -13.96 -1.26
C LYS A 170 10.58 -14.70 -1.76
N HIS A 171 9.43 -14.03 -1.74
CA HIS A 171 8.19 -14.60 -2.27
C HIS A 171 8.28 -14.85 -3.78
N ILE A 172 8.80 -13.90 -4.54
CA ILE A 172 9.03 -14.00 -5.98
C ILE A 172 9.98 -15.16 -6.29
N ASP A 173 11.15 -15.22 -5.63
CA ASP A 173 12.16 -16.26 -5.84
C ASP A 173 11.62 -17.67 -5.53
N ALA A 174 10.80 -17.80 -4.50
CA ALA A 174 10.17 -19.08 -4.12
C ALA A 174 9.21 -19.58 -5.20
N ASN A 175 8.44 -18.68 -5.81
CA ASN A 175 7.49 -19.04 -6.88
C ASN A 175 8.20 -19.38 -8.21
N ASP A 176 9.27 -18.65 -8.56
CA ASP A 176 10.07 -18.94 -9.75
C ASP A 176 10.77 -20.30 -9.63
N SER A 177 11.24 -20.66 -8.43
CA SER A 177 11.86 -21.97 -8.16
C SER A 177 10.87 -23.14 -8.23
N GLY A 178 9.61 -22.91 -7.88
CA GLY A 178 8.53 -23.90 -7.98
C GLY A 178 8.07 -24.21 -9.40
N ASN A 179 8.23 -23.28 -10.34
CA ASN A 179 7.86 -23.43 -11.74
C ASN A 179 8.95 -24.10 -12.61
N THR A 180 10.13 -24.40 -12.06
CA THR A 180 11.25 -25.01 -12.81
C THR A 180 11.25 -26.55 -12.75
N ILE A 181 10.26 -27.17 -12.11
CA ILE A 181 10.13 -28.65 -12.02
C ILE A 181 8.90 -29.10 -12.81
N LEU A 182 8.98 -29.10 -14.14
CA LEU A 182 8.17 -29.93 -15.04
C LEU A 182 8.99 -30.32 -16.26
#